data_a42de72367376f2e8f236cc0f9565bbb
#
_entry.id   a42de72367376f2e8f236cc0f9565bbb
#
_cell.length_a   1.000
_cell.length_b   1.000
_cell.length_c   1.000
_cell.angle_alpha   90.00
_cell.angle_beta   90.00
_cell.angle_gamma   90.00
#
_symmetry.space_group_name_H-M   'P 1'
#
loop_
_entity.id
_entity.type
_entity.pdbx_description
1 polymer ?
#
loop_
_entity_poly.entity_id
_entity_poly.type
_entity_poly.pdbx_seq_one_letter_code
_entity_poly.pdbx_strand_id
1 'polypeptide(L)'
;MDIYGEKYSGDSKFVADCRQLQSMYRVEVNEAIRPYKGRDGKTHYYGNYISGGEKSGKNFLTGYAFRYAQERVASRKKYETIEEDRLFNNLLSSQPMAFNLFCPLREMLEKSPDAATAAIKAALPMYPIHSVTDVDLEFIPEDYAELSGDKSAMDAIIRFVDDSGQKGF
;
A
#
# COMPACT_ATOMS: atom_id res chain seq x y z
N MET A 1 -5.71 30.03 3.32
CA MET A 1 -5.12 28.73 3.70
C MET A 1 -3.92 28.53 2.79
N ASP A 2 -2.78 28.08 3.34
CA ASP A 2 -1.61 27.72 2.54
C ASP A 2 -2.00 26.61 1.55
N ILE A 3 -1.57 26.71 0.29
CA ILE A 3 -1.86 25.69 -0.75
C ILE A 3 -1.29 24.33 -0.39
N TYR A 4 -0.25 24.29 0.45
CA TYR A 4 0.38 23.05 0.95
C TYR A 4 -0.27 22.51 2.22
N GLY A 5 -1.30 23.19 2.76
CA GLY A 5 -2.03 22.77 3.96
C GLY A 5 -1.34 23.11 5.28
N GLU A 6 -1.92 22.61 6.34
CA GLU A 6 -1.46 22.82 7.72
C GLU A 6 -0.24 21.96 8.06
N LYS A 7 0.62 22.47 8.94
CA LYS A 7 1.68 21.69 9.56
C LYS A 7 1.13 20.93 10.77
N TYR A 8 1.52 19.66 10.92
CA TYR A 8 1.20 18.91 12.12
C TYR A 8 2.32 19.03 13.15
N SER A 9 2.01 19.56 14.32
CA SER A 9 2.99 19.85 15.37
C SER A 9 3.64 18.61 15.98
N GLY A 10 3.05 17.43 15.81
CA GLY A 10 3.58 16.16 16.28
C GLY A 10 4.56 15.47 15.33
N ASP A 11 4.78 16.04 14.13
CA ASP A 11 5.72 15.44 13.18
C ASP A 11 7.18 15.60 13.66
N SER A 12 7.97 14.53 13.53
CA SER A 12 9.42 14.67 13.52
C SER A 12 9.86 15.46 12.29
N LYS A 13 11.11 15.96 12.26
CA LYS A 13 11.62 16.69 11.10
C LYS A 13 11.48 15.87 9.82
N PHE A 14 11.81 14.57 9.85
CA PHE A 14 11.70 13.69 8.69
C PHE A 14 10.25 13.57 8.20
N VAL A 15 9.29 13.33 9.11
CA VAL A 15 7.88 13.21 8.74
C VAL A 15 7.32 14.54 8.20
N ALA A 16 7.74 15.68 8.77
CA ALA A 16 7.35 16.99 8.28
C ALA A 16 7.87 17.25 6.84
N ASP A 17 9.13 16.86 6.55
CA ASP A 17 9.71 16.94 5.21
C ASP A 17 8.96 16.03 4.22
N CYS A 18 8.63 14.78 4.63
CA CYS A 18 7.81 13.88 3.82
C CYS A 18 6.40 14.46 3.58
N ARG A 19 5.75 15.01 4.61
CA ARG A 19 4.43 15.67 4.46
C ARG A 19 4.49 16.83 3.47
N GLN A 20 5.55 17.62 3.53
CA GLN A 20 5.75 18.73 2.59
C GLN A 20 5.87 18.23 1.14
N LEU A 21 6.67 17.18 0.89
CA LEU A 21 6.81 16.57 -0.43
C LEU A 21 5.49 16.04 -0.95
N GLN A 22 4.72 15.34 -0.13
CA GLN A 22 3.41 14.83 -0.51
C GLN A 22 2.38 15.95 -0.76
N SER A 23 2.48 17.05 -0.01
CA SER A 23 1.65 18.23 -0.24
C SER A 23 1.98 18.89 -1.59
N MET A 24 3.25 18.93 -1.97
CA MET A 24 3.70 19.44 -3.29
C MET A 24 3.17 18.52 -4.41
N TYR A 25 3.31 17.22 -4.27
CA TYR A 25 2.74 16.25 -5.22
C TYR A 25 1.23 16.45 -5.40
N ARG A 26 0.48 16.58 -4.28
CA ARG A 26 -0.97 16.85 -4.36
C ARG A 26 -1.28 18.10 -5.19
N VAL A 27 -0.50 19.18 -5.01
CA VAL A 27 -0.67 20.40 -5.79
C VAL A 27 -0.36 20.16 -7.26
N GLU A 28 0.72 19.44 -7.57
CA GLU A 28 1.11 19.09 -8.93
C GLU A 28 0.04 18.30 -9.68
N VAL A 29 -0.59 17.32 -9.01
CA VAL A 29 -1.67 16.52 -9.62
C VAL A 29 -3.04 17.19 -9.55
N ASN A 30 -3.09 18.45 -9.08
CA ASN A 30 -4.29 19.30 -8.99
C ASN A 30 -5.43 18.69 -8.16
N GLU A 31 -5.07 18.06 -7.03
CA GLU A 31 -6.05 17.50 -6.10
C GLU A 31 -6.36 18.48 -4.95
N ALA A 32 -7.62 18.56 -4.54
CA ALA A 32 -8.03 19.33 -3.37
C ALA A 32 -7.60 18.67 -2.06
N ILE A 33 -7.36 19.49 -1.02
CA ILE A 33 -7.13 18.97 0.33
C ILE A 33 -8.43 18.35 0.86
N ARG A 34 -8.36 17.12 1.31
CA ARG A 34 -9.45 16.50 2.06
C ARG A 34 -9.41 16.95 3.52
N PRO A 35 -10.54 17.44 4.08
CA PRO A 35 -10.63 17.71 5.51
C PRO A 35 -10.41 16.44 6.33
N TYR A 36 -9.57 16.52 7.37
CA TYR A 36 -9.32 15.44 8.30
C TYR A 36 -9.86 15.80 9.69
N LYS A 37 -10.71 14.94 10.26
CA LYS A 37 -11.20 15.13 11.63
C LYS A 37 -10.21 14.52 12.62
N GLY A 38 -9.49 15.39 13.34
CA GLY A 38 -8.51 14.98 14.34
C GLY A 38 -9.14 14.36 15.59
N ARG A 39 -8.31 13.69 16.40
CA ARG A 39 -8.73 13.14 17.71
C ARG A 39 -9.09 14.23 18.72
N ASP A 40 -8.64 15.46 18.49
CA ASP A 40 -8.99 16.67 19.25
C ASP A 40 -10.40 17.22 18.90
N GLY A 41 -11.12 16.55 17.99
CA GLY A 41 -12.43 16.92 17.52
C GLY A 41 -12.44 18.07 16.50
N LYS A 42 -11.27 18.65 16.17
CA LYS A 42 -11.15 19.73 15.19
C LYS A 42 -10.99 19.19 13.77
N THR A 43 -11.34 20.03 12.81
CA THR A 43 -11.09 19.75 11.40
C THR A 43 -9.74 20.36 11.02
N HIS A 44 -8.86 19.55 10.47
CA HIS A 44 -7.56 19.91 9.97
C HIS A 44 -7.48 19.77 8.45
N TYR A 45 -6.58 20.52 7.84
CA TYR A 45 -6.37 20.54 6.39
C TYR A 45 -4.89 20.25 6.08
N TYR A 46 -4.46 19.01 6.40
CA TYR A 46 -3.11 18.56 6.10
C TYR A 46 -2.93 18.28 4.62
N GLY A 47 -1.87 18.83 4.02
CA GLY A 47 -1.68 18.79 2.58
C GLY A 47 -1.41 17.41 1.96
N ASN A 48 -1.11 16.39 2.79
CA ASN A 48 -0.94 15.01 2.35
C ASN A 48 -2.27 14.24 2.20
N TYR A 49 -3.41 14.84 2.50
CA TYR A 49 -4.72 14.23 2.25
C TYR A 49 -5.33 14.76 0.96
N ILE A 50 -5.64 13.85 0.03
CA ILE A 50 -6.33 14.16 -1.23
C ILE A 50 -7.82 13.90 -1.12
N SER A 51 -8.61 14.68 -1.87
CA SER A 51 -10.07 14.51 -1.92
C SER A 51 -10.44 13.68 -3.15
N GLY A 52 -11.12 12.55 -2.93
CA GLY A 52 -11.60 11.71 -4.03
C GLY A 52 -10.54 10.78 -4.62
N GLY A 53 -9.52 10.42 -3.86
CA GLY A 53 -8.48 9.47 -4.29
C GLY A 53 -9.05 8.09 -4.66
N GLU A 54 -10.19 7.70 -4.08
CA GLU A 54 -10.94 6.48 -4.41
C GLU A 54 -11.52 6.50 -5.84
N LYS A 55 -11.60 7.68 -6.46
CA LYS A 55 -12.06 7.87 -7.85
C LYS A 55 -10.90 8.21 -8.79
N SER A 56 -10.01 9.09 -8.35
CA SER A 56 -8.92 9.60 -9.17
C SER A 56 -7.73 8.64 -9.28
N GLY A 57 -7.53 7.77 -8.30
CA GLY A 57 -6.38 6.86 -8.21
C GLY A 57 -5.03 7.56 -8.02
N LYS A 58 -5.01 8.84 -7.69
CA LYS A 58 -3.79 9.67 -7.62
C LYS A 58 -2.80 9.25 -6.51
N ASN A 59 -3.22 8.37 -5.60
CA ASN A 59 -2.33 7.75 -4.61
C ASN A 59 -1.60 6.50 -5.13
N PHE A 60 -1.81 6.15 -6.40
CA PHE A 60 -1.24 4.97 -7.02
C PHE A 60 -0.40 5.33 -8.25
N LEU A 61 0.77 4.66 -8.39
CA LEU A 61 1.69 4.90 -9.50
C LEU A 61 1.22 4.30 -10.83
N THR A 62 0.38 3.25 -10.77
CA THR A 62 -0.14 2.57 -11.95
C THR A 62 -1.64 2.33 -11.86
N GLY A 63 -2.31 2.26 -13.03
CA GLY A 63 -3.71 1.89 -13.09
C GLY A 63 -3.98 0.46 -12.61
N TYR A 64 -2.99 -0.45 -12.70
CA TYR A 64 -3.08 -1.78 -12.13
C TYR A 64 -3.14 -1.74 -10.59
N ALA A 65 -2.23 -1.01 -9.96
CA ALA A 65 -2.20 -0.86 -8.50
C ALA A 65 -3.51 -0.27 -7.97
N PHE A 66 -4.06 0.73 -8.66
CA PHE A 66 -5.34 1.33 -8.29
C PHE A 66 -6.50 0.33 -8.39
N ARG A 67 -6.63 -0.40 -9.51
CA ARG A 67 -7.70 -1.42 -9.66
C ARG A 67 -7.56 -2.52 -8.63
N TYR A 68 -6.35 -3.03 -8.41
CA TYR A 68 -6.13 -4.07 -7.41
C TYR A 68 -6.46 -3.58 -5.99
N ALA A 69 -6.15 -2.34 -5.64
CA ALA A 69 -6.55 -1.73 -4.37
C ALA A 69 -8.08 -1.68 -4.22
N GLN A 70 -8.81 -1.32 -5.28
CA GLN A 70 -10.29 -1.33 -5.28
C GLN A 70 -10.83 -2.75 -5.09
N GLU A 71 -10.27 -3.74 -5.78
CA GLU A 71 -10.64 -5.16 -5.65
C GLU A 71 -10.41 -5.67 -4.23
N ARG A 72 -9.24 -5.34 -3.62
CA ARG A 72 -8.93 -5.72 -2.23
C ARG A 72 -9.90 -5.10 -1.23
N VAL A 73 -10.27 -3.83 -1.39
CA VAL A 73 -11.28 -3.19 -0.53
C VAL A 73 -12.64 -3.86 -0.69
N ALA A 74 -13.06 -4.14 -1.93
CA ALA A 74 -14.35 -4.77 -2.22
C ALA A 74 -14.45 -6.21 -1.68
N SER A 75 -13.34 -6.95 -1.69
CA SER A 75 -13.26 -8.35 -1.26
C SER A 75 -12.78 -8.54 0.19
N ARG A 76 -12.46 -7.46 0.90
CA ARG A 76 -11.89 -7.53 2.25
C ARG A 76 -12.78 -8.30 3.21
N LYS A 77 -12.15 -9.16 4.00
CA LYS A 77 -12.80 -9.90 5.07
C LYS A 77 -12.91 -9.03 6.34
N LYS A 78 -13.83 -9.38 7.22
CA LYS A 78 -14.12 -8.59 8.46
C LYS A 78 -12.90 -8.44 9.38
N TYR A 79 -11.94 -9.36 9.33
CA TYR A 79 -10.73 -9.32 10.16
C TYR A 79 -9.57 -8.55 9.52
N GLU A 80 -9.63 -8.23 8.22
CA GLU A 80 -8.59 -7.50 7.53
C GLU A 80 -8.60 -6.01 7.90
N THR A 81 -7.41 -5.40 7.95
CA THR A 81 -7.18 -4.06 8.48
C THR A 81 -7.01 -3.00 7.39
N ILE A 82 -7.43 -3.30 6.15
CA ILE A 82 -7.38 -2.33 5.06
C ILE A 82 -8.32 -1.16 5.38
N GLU A 83 -7.75 0.03 5.55
CA GLU A 83 -8.48 1.26 5.80
C GLU A 83 -8.62 2.07 4.50
N GLU A 84 -9.82 2.10 3.96
CA GLU A 84 -10.14 2.72 2.67
C GLU A 84 -9.68 4.18 2.57
N ASP A 85 -9.90 4.96 3.63
CA ASP A 85 -9.47 6.36 3.65
C ASP A 85 -7.96 6.53 3.65
N ARG A 86 -7.24 5.70 4.39
CA ARG A 86 -5.77 5.70 4.39
C ARG A 86 -5.21 5.23 3.05
N LEU A 87 -5.82 4.20 2.47
CA LEU A 87 -5.38 3.61 1.21
C LEU A 87 -5.53 4.59 0.03
N PHE A 88 -6.68 5.22 -0.09
CA PHE A 88 -6.96 6.06 -1.26
C PHE A 88 -6.61 7.54 -1.07
N ASN A 89 -6.67 8.07 0.16
CA ASN A 89 -6.64 9.51 0.37
C ASN A 89 -5.46 10.03 1.20
N ASN A 90 -4.67 9.15 1.84
CA ASN A 90 -3.52 9.58 2.62
C ASN A 90 -2.20 9.25 1.91
N LEU A 91 -1.56 10.24 1.32
CA LEU A 91 -0.28 10.13 0.60
C LEU A 91 0.92 9.74 1.49
N LEU A 92 0.79 9.87 2.82
CA LEU A 92 1.80 9.43 3.80
C LEU A 92 1.53 8.04 4.39
N SER A 93 0.47 7.36 3.95
CA SER A 93 0.16 6.03 4.45
C SER A 93 1.09 4.96 3.86
N SER A 94 1.48 3.98 4.68
CA SER A 94 2.22 2.80 4.23
C SER A 94 1.37 1.87 3.35
N GLN A 95 0.05 1.86 3.51
CA GLN A 95 -0.83 0.98 2.72
C GLN A 95 -0.70 1.23 1.22
N PRO A 96 -0.93 2.45 0.67
CA PRO A 96 -0.74 2.66 -0.77
C PRO A 96 0.72 2.45 -1.21
N MET A 97 1.70 2.65 -0.32
CA MET A 97 3.10 2.38 -0.64
C MET A 97 3.33 0.89 -0.92
N ALA A 98 2.76 -0.03 -0.14
CA ALA A 98 2.84 -1.47 -0.39
C ALA A 98 2.26 -1.81 -1.78
N PHE A 99 1.09 -1.26 -2.12
CA PHE A 99 0.50 -1.45 -3.46
C PHE A 99 1.40 -0.90 -4.57
N ASN A 100 1.95 0.30 -4.39
CA ASN A 100 2.83 0.92 -5.38
C ASN A 100 4.13 0.14 -5.61
N LEU A 101 4.66 -0.51 -4.58
CA LEU A 101 5.90 -1.28 -4.66
C LEU A 101 5.68 -2.70 -5.25
N PHE A 102 4.61 -3.37 -4.86
CA PHE A 102 4.44 -4.80 -5.16
C PHE A 102 3.42 -5.10 -6.27
N CYS A 103 2.49 -4.19 -6.59
CA CYS A 103 1.59 -4.40 -7.71
C CYS A 103 2.30 -4.52 -9.07
N PRO A 104 3.41 -3.82 -9.36
CA PRO A 104 4.16 -4.08 -10.59
C PRO A 104 4.67 -5.52 -10.70
N LEU A 105 5.10 -6.11 -9.58
CA LEU A 105 5.52 -7.51 -9.54
C LEU A 105 4.33 -8.46 -9.75
N ARG A 106 3.19 -8.18 -9.11
CA ARG A 106 1.96 -8.94 -9.31
C ARG A 106 1.49 -8.88 -10.77
N GLU A 107 1.47 -7.69 -11.36
CA GLU A 107 1.12 -7.51 -12.78
C GLU A 107 2.10 -8.26 -13.70
N MET A 108 3.40 -8.24 -13.36
CA MET A 108 4.42 -9.01 -14.08
C MET A 108 4.16 -10.51 -13.97
N LEU A 109 3.80 -11.00 -12.77
CA LEU A 109 3.47 -12.41 -12.56
C LEU A 109 2.29 -12.88 -13.43
N GLU A 110 1.25 -12.05 -13.57
CA GLU A 110 0.10 -12.35 -14.42
C GLU A 110 0.45 -12.38 -15.92
N LYS A 111 1.36 -11.50 -16.36
CA LYS A 111 1.73 -11.36 -17.79
C LYS A 111 2.89 -12.26 -18.22
N SER A 112 3.84 -12.50 -17.32
CA SER A 112 5.08 -13.24 -17.58
C SER A 112 5.61 -13.84 -16.29
N PRO A 113 5.09 -15.02 -15.86
CA PRO A 113 5.51 -15.66 -14.59
C PRO A 113 7.02 -15.90 -14.49
N ASP A 114 7.67 -16.25 -15.60
CA ASP A 114 9.11 -16.48 -15.64
C ASP A 114 9.90 -15.20 -15.36
N ALA A 115 9.46 -14.06 -15.92
CA ALA A 115 10.12 -12.77 -15.65
C ALA A 115 9.95 -12.33 -14.20
N ALA A 116 8.75 -12.51 -13.61
CA ALA A 116 8.51 -12.24 -12.20
C ALA A 116 9.38 -13.12 -11.30
N THR A 117 9.46 -14.41 -11.62
CA THR A 117 10.31 -15.36 -10.90
C THR A 117 11.79 -14.95 -10.98
N ALA A 118 12.29 -14.60 -12.17
CA ALA A 118 13.66 -14.15 -12.36
C ALA A 118 13.98 -12.89 -11.56
N ALA A 119 13.03 -11.92 -11.52
CA ALA A 119 13.19 -10.69 -10.75
C ALA A 119 13.29 -10.97 -9.23
N ILE A 120 12.45 -11.85 -8.70
CA ILE A 120 12.48 -12.23 -7.28
C ILE A 120 13.73 -13.03 -6.94
N LYS A 121 14.16 -13.97 -7.78
CA LYS A 121 15.42 -14.71 -7.59
C LYS A 121 16.61 -13.77 -7.54
N ALA A 122 16.63 -12.75 -8.39
CA ALA A 122 17.70 -11.75 -8.39
C ALA A 122 17.70 -10.88 -7.12
N ALA A 123 16.51 -10.52 -6.60
CA ALA A 123 16.37 -9.72 -5.38
C ALA A 123 16.63 -10.52 -4.10
N LEU A 124 16.30 -11.82 -4.09
CA LEU A 124 16.36 -12.71 -2.93
C LEU A 124 17.18 -13.98 -3.23
N PRO A 125 18.49 -13.85 -3.57
CA PRO A 125 19.30 -14.97 -4.04
C PRO A 125 19.58 -16.05 -2.97
N MET A 126 19.29 -15.75 -1.69
CA MET A 126 19.45 -16.71 -0.60
C MET A 126 18.30 -17.72 -0.49
N TYR A 127 17.19 -17.50 -1.20
CA TYR A 127 16.05 -18.41 -1.15
C TYR A 127 16.06 -19.36 -2.36
N PRO A 128 15.75 -20.67 -2.16
CA PRO A 128 15.76 -21.68 -3.24
C PRO A 128 14.47 -21.60 -4.08
N ILE A 129 14.17 -20.42 -4.64
CA ILE A 129 12.93 -20.17 -5.38
C ILE A 129 13.04 -20.84 -6.75
N HIS A 130 12.14 -21.80 -7.03
CA HIS A 130 11.96 -22.36 -8.37
C HIS A 130 11.02 -21.49 -9.20
N SER A 131 9.83 -21.22 -8.69
CA SER A 131 8.83 -20.38 -9.33
C SER A 131 8.01 -19.58 -8.32
N VAL A 132 7.74 -18.32 -8.62
CA VAL A 132 6.79 -17.49 -7.87
C VAL A 132 5.38 -17.84 -8.31
N THR A 133 4.49 -18.05 -7.35
CA THR A 133 3.09 -18.49 -7.60
C THR A 133 2.06 -17.43 -7.27
N ASP A 134 2.36 -16.52 -6.35
CA ASP A 134 1.44 -15.44 -5.95
C ASP A 134 2.17 -14.28 -5.30
N VAL A 135 1.59 -13.09 -5.39
CA VAL A 135 1.98 -11.87 -4.65
C VAL A 135 0.70 -11.27 -4.09
N ASP A 136 0.54 -11.29 -2.77
CA ASP A 136 -0.63 -10.75 -2.09
C ASP A 136 -0.21 -9.59 -1.16
N LEU A 137 -1.12 -8.65 -0.91
CA LEU A 137 -0.84 -7.41 -0.19
C LEU A 137 -1.83 -7.22 0.96
N GLU A 138 -1.36 -6.60 2.04
CA GLU A 138 -2.15 -6.40 3.27
C GLU A 138 -2.75 -7.73 3.76
N PHE A 139 -1.90 -8.76 3.77
CA PHE A 139 -2.32 -10.13 4.04
C PHE A 139 -2.38 -10.43 5.53
N ILE A 140 -3.49 -11.01 5.98
CA ILE A 140 -3.67 -11.60 7.31
C ILE A 140 -4.09 -13.07 7.11
N PRO A 141 -3.40 -14.06 7.70
CA PRO A 141 -3.81 -15.46 7.64
C PRO A 141 -5.24 -15.65 8.19
N GLU A 142 -6.04 -16.52 7.58
CA GLU A 142 -7.41 -16.80 8.06
C GLU A 142 -7.42 -17.42 9.47
N ASP A 143 -6.40 -18.22 9.74
CA ASP A 143 -6.16 -18.90 11.02
C ASP A 143 -5.33 -18.07 12.01
N TYR A 144 -5.23 -16.75 11.81
CA TYR A 144 -4.43 -15.85 12.64
C TYR A 144 -4.70 -16.02 14.15
N ALA A 145 -5.94 -16.35 14.52
CA ALA A 145 -6.33 -16.54 15.93
C ALA A 145 -5.73 -17.81 16.55
N GLU A 146 -5.47 -18.85 15.73
CA GLU A 146 -4.83 -20.09 16.14
C GLU A 146 -3.30 -19.97 16.16
N LEU A 147 -2.74 -19.03 15.37
CA LEU A 147 -1.31 -18.78 15.31
C LEU A 147 -0.85 -17.89 16.48
N SER A 148 -0.97 -16.59 16.34
CA SER A 148 -0.49 -15.62 17.35
C SER A 148 -1.59 -14.74 17.94
N GLY A 149 -2.79 -14.78 17.35
CA GLY A 149 -3.88 -13.85 17.65
C GLY A 149 -3.62 -12.41 17.15
N ASP A 150 -2.49 -12.17 16.50
CA ASP A 150 -2.11 -10.87 15.96
C ASP A 150 -2.85 -10.62 14.63
N LYS A 151 -3.45 -9.42 14.53
CA LYS A 151 -4.14 -8.94 13.33
C LYS A 151 -3.28 -7.97 12.51
N SER A 152 -1.99 -7.91 12.78
CA SER A 152 -1.09 -7.09 11.96
C SER A 152 -1.01 -7.68 10.56
N ALA A 153 -1.37 -6.90 9.56
CA ALA A 153 -1.23 -7.32 8.17
C ALA A 153 0.25 -7.33 7.76
N MET A 154 0.63 -8.31 6.98
CA MET A 154 1.89 -8.28 6.23
C MET A 154 1.71 -7.34 5.05
N ASP A 155 2.59 -6.35 4.88
CA ASP A 155 2.52 -5.40 3.77
C ASP A 155 2.49 -6.11 2.41
N ALA A 156 3.32 -7.17 2.27
CA ALA A 156 3.31 -8.07 1.13
C ALA A 156 3.72 -9.49 1.54
N ILE A 157 3.15 -10.48 0.86
CA ILE A 157 3.57 -11.88 0.92
C ILE A 157 3.82 -12.38 -0.50
N ILE A 158 4.95 -13.04 -0.72
CA ILE A 158 5.33 -13.65 -1.99
C ILE A 158 5.35 -15.15 -1.80
N ARG A 159 4.45 -15.86 -2.47
CA ARG A 159 4.39 -17.32 -2.42
C ARG A 159 5.20 -17.91 -3.56
N PHE A 160 5.92 -18.97 -3.28
CA PHE A 160 6.75 -19.62 -4.27
C PHE A 160 6.77 -21.16 -4.08
N VAL A 161 7.23 -21.86 -5.10
CA VAL A 161 7.64 -23.26 -5.04
C VAL A 161 9.16 -23.28 -5.08
N ASP A 162 9.78 -24.06 -4.20
CA ASP A 162 11.23 -24.23 -4.16
C ASP A 162 11.74 -25.29 -5.16
N ASP A 163 13.06 -25.45 -5.25
CA ASP A 163 13.71 -26.41 -6.14
C ASP A 163 13.39 -27.89 -5.77
N SER A 164 12.86 -28.16 -4.58
CA SER A 164 12.38 -29.47 -4.15
C SER A 164 10.88 -29.72 -4.40
N GLY A 165 10.17 -28.69 -4.89
CA GLY A 165 8.73 -28.72 -5.10
C GLY A 165 7.89 -28.38 -3.87
N GLN A 166 8.51 -27.91 -2.77
CA GLN A 166 7.80 -27.49 -1.57
C GLN A 166 7.32 -26.04 -1.71
N LYS A 167 6.18 -25.73 -1.11
CA LYS A 167 5.62 -24.38 -1.07
C LYS A 167 6.28 -23.57 0.05
N GLY A 168 6.69 -22.33 -0.26
CA GLY A 168 7.24 -21.36 0.68
C GLY A 168 6.61 -19.98 0.52
N PHE A 169 6.93 -19.08 1.45
CA PHE A 169 6.56 -17.66 1.44
C PHE A 169 7.62 -16.84 2.17
#